data_ec4d2afe15d6ecc48abb6de121fb9222
#
_entry.id   ec4d2afe15d6ecc48abb6de121fb9222
#
_cell.length_a   1.000
_cell.length_b   1.000
_cell.length_c   1.000
_cell.angle_alpha   90.00
_cell.angle_beta   90.00
_cell.angle_gamma   90.00
#
_symmetry.space_group_name_H-M   'P 1'
#
loop_
_entity.id
_entity.type
_entity.pdbx_description
1 polymer ?
#
loop_
_entity_poly.entity_id
_entity_poly.type
_entity_poly.pdbx_seq_one_letter_code
_entity_poly.pdbx_strand_id
1 'polypeptide(L)'
;MNLKILSVRSLYLRLIVLFTVIFGLILSVDVSSSIAAQEVAKPRFVDITSNQPQLVQPPVTGLVSTLSDEVQELPAELIRWSTYWQLCWEPYPEAQEYELQAVLMEGKSPKLQRQSDRCFRIQAASNENQKSQGLLNRELILLMHKIQLGYRVRAVLDDNRVSEWSPVMAVGATTVSQ
;
A
#
# COMPACT_ATOMS: atom_id res chain seq x y z
N MET A 1 42.38 27.97 -13.62
CA MET A 1 41.31 26.94 -13.63
C MET A 1 40.46 27.09 -12.36
N ASN A 2 39.70 28.22 -12.19
CA ASN A 2 39.02 28.55 -10.90
C ASN A 2 37.70 29.32 -11.06
N LEU A 3 36.96 29.18 -12.18
CA LEU A 3 35.69 29.91 -12.40
C LEU A 3 34.41 29.09 -12.18
N LYS A 4 34.47 27.79 -11.92
CA LYS A 4 33.25 26.95 -11.77
C LYS A 4 32.73 26.81 -10.32
N ILE A 5 33.54 27.14 -9.31
CA ILE A 5 33.19 26.93 -7.89
C ILE A 5 32.30 28.09 -7.35
N LEU A 6 32.41 29.28 -7.92
CA LEU A 6 31.64 30.45 -7.47
C LEU A 6 30.14 30.38 -7.87
N SER A 7 29.78 29.68 -8.91
CA SER A 7 28.38 29.56 -9.40
C SER A 7 27.51 28.69 -8.48
N VAL A 8 28.08 27.63 -7.92
CA VAL A 8 27.31 26.67 -7.09
C VAL A 8 26.95 27.25 -5.73
N ARG A 9 27.84 28.06 -5.11
CA ARG A 9 27.57 28.73 -3.83
C ARG A 9 26.45 29.75 -3.92
N SER A 10 26.36 30.49 -5.04
CA SER A 10 25.28 31.47 -5.24
C SER A 10 23.91 30.82 -5.43
N LEU A 11 23.85 29.63 -6.05
CA LEU A 11 22.62 28.88 -6.23
C LEU A 11 22.10 28.31 -4.90
N TYR A 12 22.99 27.79 -4.05
CA TYR A 12 22.65 27.26 -2.73
C TYR A 12 22.11 28.32 -1.78
N LEU A 13 22.72 29.52 -1.77
CA LEU A 13 22.24 30.64 -0.94
C LEU A 13 20.84 31.09 -1.35
N ARG A 14 20.53 31.12 -2.64
CA ARG A 14 19.20 31.49 -3.14
C ARG A 14 18.13 30.45 -2.80
N LEU A 15 18.47 29.18 -2.79
CA LEU A 15 17.56 28.07 -2.42
C LEU A 15 17.21 28.12 -0.92
N ILE A 16 18.20 28.41 -0.05
CA ILE A 16 17.98 28.50 1.40
C ILE A 16 17.06 29.68 1.74
N VAL A 17 17.26 30.85 1.09
CA VAL A 17 16.41 32.02 1.31
C VAL A 17 14.97 31.77 0.84
N LEU A 18 14.78 31.04 -0.27
CA LEU A 18 13.44 30.68 -0.76
C LEU A 18 12.70 29.74 0.20
N PHE A 19 13.41 28.77 0.78
CA PHE A 19 12.84 27.82 1.74
C PHE A 19 12.42 28.49 3.06
N THR A 20 13.18 29.46 3.57
CA THR A 20 12.84 30.19 4.80
C THR A 20 11.63 31.10 4.63
N VAL A 21 11.44 31.70 3.44
CA VAL A 21 10.26 32.53 3.15
C VAL A 21 8.99 31.69 3.02
N ILE A 22 9.06 30.51 2.40
CA ILE A 22 7.91 29.60 2.27
C ILE A 22 7.51 29.02 3.64
N PHE A 23 8.47 28.69 4.50
CA PHE A 23 8.20 28.13 5.84
C PHE A 23 7.61 29.19 6.80
N GLY A 24 7.97 30.48 6.63
CA GLY A 24 7.41 31.59 7.42
C GLY A 24 5.95 31.92 7.09
N LEU A 25 5.50 31.63 5.87
CA LEU A 25 4.12 31.89 5.42
C LEU A 25 3.11 30.85 5.89
N ILE A 26 3.54 29.65 6.28
CA ILE A 26 2.67 28.57 6.73
C ILE A 26 2.28 28.68 8.22
N LEU A 27 3.01 29.49 9.01
CA LEU A 27 2.80 29.62 10.46
C LEU A 27 1.81 30.72 10.87
N SER A 28 1.21 31.46 9.91
CA SER A 28 0.23 32.52 10.19
C SER A 28 -1.21 32.04 9.91
N VAL A 29 -1.64 30.95 10.51
CA VAL A 29 -3.05 30.59 10.54
C VAL A 29 -3.63 31.08 11.86
N ASP A 30 -4.39 32.17 11.79
CA ASP A 30 -5.14 32.75 12.91
C ASP A 30 -6.13 31.73 13.50
N VAL A 31 -5.91 31.39 14.76
CA VAL A 31 -6.87 30.67 15.58
C VAL A 31 -7.96 31.64 16.03
N SER A 32 -8.99 31.80 15.21
CA SER A 32 -10.20 32.51 15.63
C SER A 32 -11.03 31.60 16.55
N SER A 33 -10.95 31.85 17.84
CA SER A 33 -11.78 31.20 18.85
C SER A 33 -13.21 31.70 18.73
N SER A 34 -14.08 30.89 18.11
CA SER A 34 -15.53 31.11 18.14
C SER A 34 -16.09 30.60 19.47
N ILE A 35 -16.46 31.54 20.35
CA ILE A 35 -17.29 31.25 21.53
C ILE A 35 -18.70 30.97 21.02
N ALA A 36 -19.05 29.68 20.95
CA ALA A 36 -20.42 29.26 20.62
C ALA A 36 -21.30 29.37 21.86
N ALA A 37 -22.38 30.14 21.72
CA ALA A 37 -23.44 30.28 22.72
C ALA A 37 -24.03 28.91 23.06
N GLN A 38 -24.22 28.69 24.36
CA GLN A 38 -24.81 27.50 24.96
C GLN A 38 -26.32 27.51 24.69
N GLU A 39 -26.74 26.81 23.65
CA GLU A 39 -28.16 26.60 23.34
C GLU A 39 -28.70 25.50 24.25
N VAL A 40 -29.71 25.87 25.03
CA VAL A 40 -30.43 24.99 25.98
C VAL A 40 -31.02 23.82 25.20
N ALA A 41 -30.46 22.65 25.41
CA ALA A 41 -30.87 21.40 24.79
C ALA A 41 -32.30 21.00 25.21
N LYS A 42 -33.21 21.07 24.24
CA LYS A 42 -34.52 20.40 24.26
C LYS A 42 -34.30 18.90 24.36
N PRO A 43 -34.98 18.15 25.24
CA PRO A 43 -34.77 16.72 25.38
C PRO A 43 -35.10 16.02 24.05
N ARG A 44 -34.04 15.56 23.36
CA ARG A 44 -34.19 14.68 22.24
C ARG A 44 -34.63 13.31 22.73
N PHE A 45 -35.83 12.90 22.34
CA PHE A 45 -36.23 11.51 22.39
C PHE A 45 -35.17 10.68 21.69
N VAL A 46 -34.41 9.93 22.46
CA VAL A 46 -33.44 8.95 21.89
C VAL A 46 -34.28 7.80 21.36
N ASP A 47 -34.46 7.75 20.07
CA ASP A 47 -35.03 6.59 19.39
C ASP A 47 -34.08 5.40 19.59
N ILE A 48 -34.41 4.54 20.58
CA ILE A 48 -33.65 3.33 20.91
C ILE A 48 -34.05 2.19 19.93
N THR A 49 -34.14 2.48 18.66
CA THR A 49 -34.51 1.49 17.64
C THR A 49 -33.47 1.42 16.55
N SER A 50 -32.22 1.02 16.86
CA SER A 50 -31.37 0.29 15.92
C SER A 50 -30.12 -0.30 16.56
N ASN A 51 -30.25 -1.00 17.69
CA ASN A 51 -29.26 -2.00 18.06
C ASN A 51 -29.60 -3.33 17.37
N GLN A 52 -29.74 -3.33 16.04
CA GLN A 52 -29.51 -4.57 15.31
C GLN A 52 -28.00 -4.84 15.43
N PRO A 53 -27.61 -6.01 16.00
CA PRO A 53 -26.21 -6.38 16.00
C PRO A 53 -25.75 -6.35 14.54
N GLN A 54 -24.83 -5.45 14.24
CA GLN A 54 -24.24 -5.36 12.92
C GLN A 54 -23.60 -6.73 12.66
N LEU A 55 -24.18 -7.50 11.74
CA LEU A 55 -23.75 -8.86 11.45
C LEU A 55 -22.29 -8.74 10.94
N VAL A 56 -21.35 -9.08 11.81
CA VAL A 56 -19.94 -9.06 11.46
C VAL A 56 -19.72 -10.09 10.35
N GLN A 57 -19.36 -9.61 9.18
CA GLN A 57 -19.10 -10.46 8.03
C GLN A 57 -17.74 -11.15 8.20
N PRO A 58 -17.66 -12.50 8.10
CA PRO A 58 -16.41 -13.22 8.32
C PRO A 58 -15.29 -12.74 7.39
N PRO A 59 -14.01 -12.98 7.72
CA PRO A 59 -12.89 -12.61 6.87
C PRO A 59 -12.84 -13.46 5.60
N VAL A 60 -12.19 -12.92 4.55
CA VAL A 60 -11.81 -13.68 3.36
C VAL A 60 -10.77 -14.74 3.74
N THR A 61 -10.93 -15.95 3.19
CA THR A 61 -10.08 -17.12 3.45
C THR A 61 -9.29 -17.56 2.22
N GLY A 62 -8.42 -18.56 2.38
CA GLY A 62 -7.68 -19.16 1.29
C GLY A 62 -6.64 -18.26 0.62
N LEU A 63 -6.14 -17.24 1.33
CA LEU A 63 -5.11 -16.36 0.79
C LEU A 63 -3.80 -17.12 0.60
N VAL A 64 -3.33 -17.20 -0.65
CA VAL A 64 -2.09 -17.88 -1.05
C VAL A 64 -1.23 -16.96 -1.89
N SER A 65 0.09 -17.15 -1.84
CA SER A 65 1.03 -16.46 -2.71
C SER A 65 1.84 -17.45 -3.54
N THR A 66 1.94 -17.19 -4.83
CA THR A 66 2.80 -17.92 -5.75
C THR A 66 3.81 -17.00 -6.39
N LEU A 67 4.93 -17.54 -6.84
CA LEU A 67 6.00 -16.79 -7.49
C LEU A 67 6.07 -17.19 -8.95
N SER A 68 6.21 -16.21 -9.85
CA SER A 68 6.42 -16.44 -11.28
C SER A 68 7.48 -15.51 -11.83
N ASP A 69 8.28 -16.03 -12.76
CA ASP A 69 9.29 -15.27 -13.49
C ASP A 69 8.89 -15.14 -14.95
N GLU A 70 9.14 -13.98 -15.53
CA GLU A 70 9.09 -13.71 -16.95
C GLU A 70 10.50 -13.34 -17.42
N VAL A 71 10.98 -14.03 -18.43
CA VAL A 71 12.32 -13.77 -19.01
C VAL A 71 12.17 -13.54 -20.50
N GLN A 72 12.70 -12.44 -20.97
CA GLN A 72 12.79 -12.08 -22.37
C GLN A 72 14.25 -12.05 -22.80
N GLU A 73 14.60 -12.82 -23.82
CA GLU A 73 15.92 -12.72 -24.45
C GLU A 73 15.99 -11.48 -25.34
N LEU A 74 17.11 -10.76 -25.23
CA LEU A 74 17.42 -9.56 -26.00
C LEU A 74 18.67 -9.76 -26.83
N PRO A 75 18.94 -8.91 -27.85
CA PRO A 75 20.19 -8.91 -28.59
C PRO A 75 21.42 -8.74 -27.68
N ALA A 76 22.60 -9.12 -28.18
CA ALA A 76 23.89 -9.00 -27.49
C ALA A 76 23.99 -9.79 -26.17
N GLU A 77 23.42 -11.00 -26.14
CA GLU A 77 23.45 -11.90 -24.98
C GLU A 77 22.88 -11.25 -23.70
N LEU A 78 21.91 -10.36 -23.85
CA LEU A 78 21.18 -9.77 -22.75
C LEU A 78 19.87 -10.51 -22.45
N ILE A 79 19.42 -10.44 -21.22
CA ILE A 79 18.08 -10.81 -20.80
C ILE A 79 17.42 -9.66 -20.04
N ARG A 80 16.13 -9.51 -20.26
CA ARG A 80 15.26 -8.72 -19.38
C ARG A 80 14.38 -9.68 -18.62
N TRP A 81 14.32 -9.54 -17.31
CA TRP A 81 13.49 -10.40 -16.48
C TRP A 81 12.66 -9.62 -15.47
N SER A 82 11.54 -10.19 -15.08
CA SER A 82 10.69 -9.67 -14.03
C SER A 82 10.16 -10.85 -13.20
N THR A 83 10.14 -10.68 -11.89
CA THR A 83 9.57 -11.63 -10.94
C THR A 83 8.34 -11.03 -10.30
N TYR A 84 7.29 -11.82 -10.16
CA TYR A 84 6.01 -11.37 -9.63
C TYR A 84 5.55 -12.28 -8.51
N TRP A 85 5.02 -11.67 -7.44
CA TRP A 85 4.11 -12.35 -6.53
C TRP A 85 2.71 -12.30 -7.11
N GLN A 86 2.04 -13.44 -7.14
CA GLN A 86 0.62 -13.53 -7.44
C GLN A 86 -0.09 -13.95 -6.16
N LEU A 87 -0.93 -13.07 -5.63
CA LEU A 87 -1.75 -13.29 -4.45
C LEU A 87 -3.15 -13.66 -4.92
N CYS A 88 -3.65 -14.82 -4.50
CA CYS A 88 -5.01 -15.27 -4.80
C CYS A 88 -5.71 -15.67 -3.51
N TRP A 89 -7.05 -15.60 -3.51
CA TRP A 89 -7.90 -15.96 -2.37
C TRP A 89 -9.16 -16.67 -2.83
N GLU A 90 -9.85 -17.31 -1.88
CA GLU A 90 -11.11 -17.98 -2.16
C GLU A 90 -12.22 -16.97 -2.50
N PRO A 91 -13.21 -17.39 -3.35
CA PRO A 91 -14.36 -16.54 -3.64
C PRO A 91 -15.14 -16.26 -2.35
N TYR A 92 -15.49 -15.00 -2.14
CA TYR A 92 -16.33 -14.61 -1.02
C TYR A 92 -17.78 -14.42 -1.51
N PRO A 93 -18.78 -15.01 -0.83
CA PRO A 93 -20.18 -14.88 -1.24
C PRO A 93 -20.60 -13.43 -1.35
N GLU A 94 -21.34 -13.08 -2.40
CA GLU A 94 -21.89 -11.74 -2.64
C GLU A 94 -20.84 -10.62 -2.80
N ALA A 95 -19.54 -10.95 -2.87
CA ALA A 95 -18.51 -9.94 -3.10
C ALA A 95 -18.63 -9.33 -4.51
N GLN A 96 -18.70 -8.01 -4.57
CA GLN A 96 -18.63 -7.23 -5.80
C GLN A 96 -17.18 -6.94 -6.17
N GLU A 97 -16.39 -6.63 -5.15
CA GLU A 97 -14.98 -6.29 -5.26
C GLU A 97 -14.21 -6.78 -4.04
N TYR A 98 -12.91 -6.64 -4.11
CA TYR A 98 -12.01 -6.89 -3.00
C TYR A 98 -11.11 -5.69 -2.77
N GLU A 99 -10.82 -5.42 -1.51
CA GLU A 99 -9.80 -4.45 -1.10
C GLU A 99 -8.60 -5.17 -0.56
N LEU A 100 -7.44 -4.85 -1.12
CA LEU A 100 -6.14 -5.36 -0.72
C LEU A 100 -5.34 -4.24 -0.02
N GLN A 101 -4.70 -4.58 1.09
CA GLN A 101 -3.87 -3.65 1.85
C GLN A 101 -2.50 -4.25 2.12
N ALA A 102 -1.45 -3.51 1.76
CA ALA A 102 -0.09 -3.87 2.13
C ALA A 102 0.15 -3.60 3.63
N VAL A 103 0.86 -4.51 4.26
CA VAL A 103 1.30 -4.41 5.66
C VAL A 103 2.81 -4.50 5.67
N LEU A 104 3.46 -3.45 6.13
CA LEU A 104 4.91 -3.34 6.25
C LEU A 104 5.31 -3.49 7.72
N MET A 105 6.59 -3.68 7.98
CA MET A 105 7.12 -3.67 9.37
C MET A 105 6.76 -2.37 10.12
N GLU A 106 6.68 -1.25 9.43
CA GLU A 106 6.35 0.07 9.98
C GLU A 106 4.85 0.26 10.23
N GLY A 107 4.01 -0.64 9.71
CA GLY A 107 2.55 -0.61 9.88
C GLY A 107 1.76 -0.85 8.61
N LYS A 108 0.47 -0.54 8.66
CA LYS A 108 -0.46 -0.75 7.55
C LYS A 108 -0.39 0.41 6.57
N SER A 109 -0.29 0.12 5.28
CA SER A 109 -0.39 1.14 4.25
C SER A 109 -1.75 1.84 4.31
N PRO A 110 -1.82 3.17 4.23
CA PRO A 110 -3.10 3.89 4.11
C PRO A 110 -3.75 3.68 2.73
N LYS A 111 -2.99 3.24 1.74
CA LYS A 111 -3.48 3.01 0.38
C LYS A 111 -4.11 1.64 0.27
N LEU A 112 -5.36 1.59 -0.18
CA LEU A 112 -6.08 0.37 -0.52
C LEU A 112 -6.08 0.18 -2.04
N GLN A 113 -5.82 -1.05 -2.47
CA GLN A 113 -5.98 -1.47 -3.85
C GLN A 113 -7.34 -2.15 -3.98
N ARG A 114 -8.23 -1.64 -4.85
CA ARG A 114 -9.56 -2.20 -5.09
C ARG A 114 -9.60 -2.88 -6.45
N GLN A 115 -10.22 -4.06 -6.54
CA GLN A 115 -10.35 -4.84 -7.76
C GLN A 115 -11.48 -5.87 -7.66
N SER A 116 -12.02 -6.31 -8.80
CA SER A 116 -13.02 -7.38 -8.90
C SER A 116 -12.41 -8.78 -8.93
N ASP A 117 -11.17 -8.91 -9.40
CA ASP A 117 -10.49 -10.19 -9.53
C ASP A 117 -10.03 -10.74 -8.17
N ARG A 118 -9.99 -12.07 -8.06
CA ARG A 118 -9.53 -12.79 -6.87
C ARG A 118 -8.02 -13.05 -6.85
N CYS A 119 -7.30 -12.53 -7.82
CA CYS A 119 -5.85 -12.64 -7.89
C CYS A 119 -5.25 -11.27 -8.16
N PHE A 120 -4.23 -10.90 -7.43
CA PHE A 120 -3.50 -9.66 -7.56
C PHE A 120 -2.02 -9.95 -7.86
N ARG A 121 -1.50 -9.35 -8.91
CA ARG A 121 -0.12 -9.54 -9.35
C ARG A 121 0.73 -8.32 -8.96
N ILE A 122 1.84 -8.59 -8.29
CA ILE A 122 2.77 -7.57 -7.78
C ILE A 122 4.15 -7.84 -8.33
N GLN A 123 4.73 -6.87 -9.01
CA GLN A 123 6.12 -6.97 -9.44
C GLN A 123 7.05 -6.87 -8.22
N ALA A 124 7.76 -7.95 -7.93
CA ALA A 124 8.70 -8.04 -6.84
C ALA A 124 10.09 -7.51 -7.23
N ALA A 125 10.54 -7.87 -8.42
CA ALA A 125 11.85 -7.50 -8.95
C ALA A 125 11.82 -7.44 -10.47
N SER A 126 12.71 -6.66 -11.06
CA SER A 126 13.00 -6.68 -12.49
C SER A 126 14.41 -6.16 -12.75
N ASN A 127 15.04 -6.65 -13.80
CA ASN A 127 16.36 -6.18 -14.22
C ASN A 127 16.60 -6.52 -15.69
N GLU A 128 17.65 -5.90 -16.23
CA GLU A 128 18.24 -6.22 -17.53
C GLU A 128 19.74 -6.41 -17.34
N ASN A 129 20.26 -7.57 -17.72
CA ASN A 129 21.66 -7.94 -17.50
C ASN A 129 22.11 -9.00 -18.49
N GLN A 130 23.40 -9.36 -18.44
CA GLN A 130 23.97 -10.42 -19.28
C GLN A 130 23.28 -11.76 -18.98
N LYS A 131 22.96 -12.54 -20.01
CA LYS A 131 22.34 -13.88 -19.92
C LYS A 131 23.15 -14.83 -19.01
N SER A 132 24.48 -14.72 -19.06
CA SER A 132 25.38 -15.51 -18.21
C SER A 132 25.25 -15.26 -16.71
N GLN A 133 24.66 -14.13 -16.30
CA GLN A 133 24.44 -13.76 -14.90
C GLN A 133 23.11 -14.30 -14.35
N GLY A 134 22.27 -14.88 -15.22
CA GLY A 134 20.93 -15.33 -14.83
C GLY A 134 20.06 -14.21 -14.27
N LEU A 135 19.23 -14.51 -13.28
CA LEU A 135 18.36 -13.55 -12.62
C LEU A 135 19.12 -12.83 -11.48
N LEU A 136 19.98 -11.91 -11.86
CA LEU A 136 20.92 -11.24 -10.95
C LEU A 136 20.21 -10.56 -9.76
N ASN A 137 20.65 -10.86 -8.54
CA ASN A 137 20.12 -10.34 -7.27
C ASN A 137 18.66 -10.72 -6.94
N ARG A 138 18.00 -11.53 -7.77
CA ARG A 138 16.59 -11.92 -7.55
C ARG A 138 16.35 -12.49 -6.16
N GLU A 139 17.15 -13.46 -5.74
CA GLU A 139 16.94 -14.15 -4.44
C GLU A 139 17.08 -13.19 -3.25
N LEU A 140 18.02 -12.26 -3.31
CA LEU A 140 18.20 -11.24 -2.26
C LEU A 140 16.98 -10.33 -2.15
N ILE A 141 16.45 -9.85 -3.28
CA ILE A 141 15.28 -8.98 -3.32
C ILE A 141 14.05 -9.72 -2.76
N LEU A 142 13.86 -10.98 -3.16
CA LEU A 142 12.74 -11.80 -2.67
C LEU A 142 12.85 -12.09 -1.18
N LEU A 143 14.06 -12.30 -0.65
CA LEU A 143 14.29 -12.45 0.79
C LEU A 143 13.88 -11.19 1.55
N MET A 144 14.25 -10.02 1.06
CA MET A 144 13.86 -8.73 1.67
C MET A 144 12.34 -8.55 1.66
N HIS A 145 11.66 -8.90 0.57
CA HIS A 145 10.20 -8.83 0.51
C HIS A 145 9.54 -9.78 1.52
N LYS A 146 10.00 -11.00 1.65
CA LYS A 146 9.46 -11.98 2.63
C LYS A 146 9.53 -11.47 4.08
N ILE A 147 10.56 -10.71 4.40
CA ILE A 147 10.77 -10.18 5.75
C ILE A 147 9.90 -8.93 6.00
N GLN A 148 9.74 -8.08 4.99
CA GLN A 148 9.23 -6.73 5.16
C GLN A 148 7.78 -6.54 4.71
N LEU A 149 7.24 -7.44 3.87
CA LEU A 149 6.00 -7.23 3.16
C LEU A 149 4.99 -8.34 3.39
N GLY A 150 3.83 -7.94 3.84
CA GLY A 150 2.65 -8.79 3.92
C GLY A 150 1.44 -8.12 3.28
N TYR A 151 0.39 -8.89 3.08
CA TYR A 151 -0.88 -8.43 2.54
C TYR A 151 -2.04 -8.99 3.32
N ARG A 152 -3.13 -8.26 3.34
CA ARG A 152 -4.44 -8.72 3.80
C ARG A 152 -5.51 -8.27 2.83
N VAL A 153 -6.59 -8.99 2.76
CA VAL A 153 -7.71 -8.75 1.85
C VAL A 153 -9.03 -8.73 2.62
N ARG A 154 -9.99 -7.96 2.14
CA ARG A 154 -11.40 -8.05 2.56
C ARG A 154 -12.32 -7.95 1.36
N ALA A 155 -13.50 -8.53 1.46
CA ALA A 155 -14.55 -8.41 0.46
C ALA A 155 -15.30 -7.10 0.63
N VAL A 156 -15.73 -6.51 -0.49
CA VAL A 156 -16.67 -5.40 -0.57
C VAL A 156 -17.97 -5.95 -1.14
N LEU A 157 -19.03 -5.81 -0.39
CA LEU A 157 -20.37 -6.28 -0.71
C LEU A 157 -21.22 -5.14 -1.26
N ASP A 158 -22.48 -5.43 -1.56
CA ASP A 158 -23.47 -4.39 -1.89
C ASP A 158 -23.56 -3.34 -0.76
N ASP A 159 -23.95 -2.13 -1.11
CA ASP A 159 -24.13 -1.01 -0.18
C ASP A 159 -22.85 -0.60 0.57
N ASN A 160 -21.66 -0.87 0.01
CA ASN A 160 -20.35 -0.64 0.64
C ASN A 160 -20.14 -1.38 1.98
N ARG A 161 -20.93 -2.39 2.29
CA ARG A 161 -20.64 -3.30 3.40
C ARG A 161 -19.33 -4.03 3.09
N VAL A 162 -18.53 -4.29 4.10
CA VAL A 162 -17.24 -4.97 3.95
C VAL A 162 -17.15 -6.14 4.92
N SER A 163 -16.42 -7.17 4.53
CA SER A 163 -16.04 -8.25 5.46
C SER A 163 -14.97 -7.79 6.44
N GLU A 164 -14.73 -8.60 7.45
CA GLU A 164 -13.51 -8.48 8.24
C GLU A 164 -12.26 -8.70 7.35
N TRP A 165 -11.15 -8.13 7.78
CA TRP A 165 -9.87 -8.34 7.11
C TRP A 165 -9.38 -9.78 7.32
N SER A 166 -8.87 -10.41 6.28
CA SER A 166 -8.12 -11.65 6.41
C SER A 166 -6.93 -11.49 7.38
N PRO A 167 -6.43 -12.58 7.96
CA PRO A 167 -5.10 -12.57 8.56
C PRO A 167 -4.06 -12.02 7.58
N VAL A 168 -3.03 -11.35 8.12
CA VAL A 168 -1.91 -10.89 7.27
C VAL A 168 -1.10 -12.08 6.81
N MET A 169 -0.90 -12.19 5.50
CA MET A 169 -0.03 -13.17 4.89
C MET A 169 1.27 -12.50 4.43
N ALA A 170 2.41 -12.97 4.91
CA ALA A 170 3.71 -12.59 4.37
C ALA A 170 3.87 -13.15 2.95
N VAL A 171 4.40 -12.36 2.00
CA VAL A 171 4.67 -12.87 0.65
C VAL A 171 5.66 -14.03 0.71
N GLY A 172 5.40 -15.09 -0.06
CA GLY A 172 6.20 -16.31 -0.07
C GLY A 172 6.09 -17.17 1.19
N ALA A 173 5.14 -16.91 2.08
CA ALA A 173 4.76 -17.85 3.11
C ALA A 173 4.07 -19.05 2.45
N THR A 174 4.55 -20.25 2.74
CA THR A 174 3.85 -21.47 2.38
C THR A 174 2.69 -21.62 3.37
N THR A 175 1.45 -21.55 2.91
CA THR A 175 0.31 -21.92 3.75
C THR A 175 0.41 -23.41 4.03
N VAL A 176 0.86 -23.78 5.21
CA VAL A 176 0.66 -25.15 5.72
C VAL A 176 -0.82 -25.22 6.06
N SER A 177 -1.61 -25.88 5.22
CA SER A 177 -2.99 -26.24 5.56
C SER A 177 -2.94 -27.16 6.77
N GLN A 178 -3.41 -26.68 7.92
CA GLN A 178 -3.72 -27.51 9.07
C GLN A 178 -5.04 -28.26 8.83
#